data_c2c16b7977cfaa4a96cbc9984a239d5d
#
_entry.id   c2c16b7977cfaa4a96cbc9984a239d5d
#
_cell.length_a   1.000
_cell.length_b   1.000
_cell.length_c   1.000
_cell.angle_alpha   90.00
_cell.angle_beta   90.00
_cell.angle_gamma   90.00
#
_symmetry.space_group_name_H-M   'P 1'
#
loop_
_entity.id
_entity.type
_entity.pdbx_description
1 polymer ?
#
loop_
_entity_poly.entity_id
_entity_poly.type
_entity_poly.pdbx_seq_one_letter_code
_entity_poly.pdbx_strand_id
1 'polypeptide(L)'
;SGFTKKAKLMAENTIKIFKNSNSVVIPSGSCTAMIRNFYPDLFKKDPNMYKDALNLANKTFEFTEFLTKQKLQIPSSLMNNKQKKIAYHPSCHLMRELGIKQDPIELLKKITNVTLVPIKNSETCCGFGGTFSIKYSEISEKMLSEKIEAIKTSKTEIITSCDMSCL
;
A
#
# COMPACT_ATOMS: atom_id res chain seq x y z
N SER A 1 11.09 1.59 -14.92
CA SER A 1 12.55 1.77 -15.03
C SER A 1 13.16 1.08 -16.27
N GLY A 2 12.45 0.22 -16.99
CA GLY A 2 12.91 -0.44 -18.22
C GLY A 2 13.84 -1.64 -18.06
N PHE A 3 14.22 -2.01 -16.85
CA PHE A 3 15.10 -3.16 -16.58
C PHE A 3 14.33 -4.50 -16.50
N THR A 4 13.59 -4.84 -17.55
CA THR A 4 12.68 -5.99 -17.57
C THR A 4 13.36 -7.33 -17.21
N LYS A 5 14.60 -7.58 -17.68
CA LYS A 5 15.34 -8.81 -17.34
C LYS A 5 15.59 -8.93 -15.82
N LYS A 6 16.04 -7.84 -15.18
CA LYS A 6 16.26 -7.82 -13.72
C LYS A 6 14.94 -7.96 -12.95
N ALA A 7 13.88 -7.31 -13.42
CA ALA A 7 12.55 -7.42 -12.83
C ALA A 7 12.03 -8.88 -12.88
N LYS A 8 12.22 -9.59 -13.99
CA LYS A 8 11.88 -11.01 -14.11
C LYS A 8 12.62 -11.87 -13.10
N LEU A 9 13.94 -11.73 -13.01
CA LEU A 9 14.74 -12.50 -12.04
C LEU A 9 14.28 -12.27 -10.58
N MET A 10 13.97 -11.05 -10.22
CA MET A 10 13.42 -10.73 -8.89
C MET A 10 12.05 -11.37 -8.69
N ALA A 11 11.17 -11.30 -9.68
CA ALA A 11 9.85 -11.91 -9.60
C ALA A 11 9.92 -13.44 -9.51
N GLU A 12 10.77 -14.09 -10.31
CA GLU A 12 11.03 -15.54 -10.24
C GLU A 12 11.48 -15.97 -8.86
N ASN A 13 12.42 -15.22 -8.26
CA ASN A 13 12.90 -15.50 -6.91
C ASN A 13 11.78 -15.35 -5.87
N THR A 14 10.99 -14.30 -5.95
CA THR A 14 9.84 -14.07 -5.07
C THR A 14 8.80 -15.19 -5.20
N ILE A 15 8.46 -15.59 -6.43
CA ILE A 15 7.54 -16.71 -6.70
C ILE A 15 8.06 -17.99 -6.06
N LYS A 16 9.36 -18.29 -6.22
CA LYS A 16 10.00 -19.47 -5.65
C LYS A 16 9.95 -19.49 -4.12
N ILE A 17 10.25 -18.36 -3.48
CA ILE A 17 10.25 -18.23 -2.01
C ILE A 17 8.86 -18.53 -1.46
N PHE A 18 7.81 -17.94 -2.06
CA PHE A 18 6.45 -18.06 -1.55
C PHE A 18 5.61 -19.17 -2.20
N LYS A 19 6.24 -20.08 -2.97
CA LYS A 19 5.54 -21.13 -3.69
C LYS A 19 4.62 -21.96 -2.79
N ASN A 20 5.10 -22.36 -1.61
CA ASN A 20 4.40 -23.24 -0.68
C ASN A 20 3.62 -22.49 0.43
N SER A 21 3.58 -21.17 0.40
CA SER A 21 2.81 -20.39 1.36
C SER A 21 1.31 -20.47 1.05
N ASN A 22 0.46 -20.56 2.07
CA ASN A 22 -0.99 -20.52 1.92
C ASN A 22 -1.48 -19.11 1.60
N SER A 23 -0.88 -18.10 2.23
CA SER A 23 -1.17 -16.68 2.00
C SER A 23 0.12 -15.87 2.14
N VAL A 24 0.20 -14.77 1.42
CA VAL A 24 1.28 -13.79 1.52
C VAL A 24 0.65 -12.45 1.86
N VAL A 25 1.01 -11.88 3.01
CA VAL A 25 0.46 -10.62 3.50
C VAL A 25 1.54 -9.55 3.48
N ILE A 26 1.26 -8.42 2.84
CA ILE A 26 2.26 -7.38 2.58
C ILE A 26 1.75 -6.04 3.13
N PRO A 27 2.48 -5.39 4.05
CA PRO A 27 2.10 -4.07 4.57
C PRO A 27 2.53 -2.93 3.64
N SER A 28 2.24 -3.06 2.34
CA SER A 28 2.56 -2.08 1.32
C SER A 28 1.66 -2.24 0.09
N GLY A 29 0.93 -1.21 -0.23
CA GLY A 29 0.06 -1.17 -1.41
C GLY A 29 0.82 -1.33 -2.72
N SER A 30 1.97 -0.66 -2.87
CA SER A 30 2.79 -0.71 -4.08
C SER A 30 3.41 -2.10 -4.30
N CYS A 31 3.94 -2.73 -3.26
CA CYS A 31 4.50 -4.08 -3.35
C CYS A 31 3.41 -5.11 -3.65
N THR A 32 2.24 -4.99 -3.03
CA THR A 32 1.10 -5.87 -3.30
C THR A 32 0.62 -5.73 -4.75
N ALA A 33 0.48 -4.49 -5.23
CA ALA A 33 0.11 -4.21 -6.61
C ALA A 33 1.13 -4.78 -7.61
N MET A 34 2.43 -4.66 -7.31
CA MET A 34 3.47 -5.24 -8.14
C MET A 34 3.30 -6.75 -8.30
N ILE A 35 3.03 -7.48 -7.22
CA ILE A 35 2.86 -8.93 -7.27
C ILE A 35 1.54 -9.32 -7.94
N ARG A 36 0.43 -8.67 -7.57
CA ARG A 36 -0.89 -9.05 -8.05
C ARG A 36 -1.12 -8.70 -9.52
N ASN A 37 -0.68 -7.51 -9.93
CA ASN A 37 -1.03 -6.96 -11.23
C ASN A 37 0.11 -7.08 -12.25
N PHE A 38 1.36 -6.90 -11.83
CA PHE A 38 2.47 -6.78 -12.77
C PHE A 38 3.34 -8.05 -12.91
N TYR A 39 3.43 -8.92 -11.89
CA TYR A 39 4.18 -10.17 -12.05
C TYR A 39 3.60 -11.07 -13.15
N PRO A 40 2.28 -11.32 -13.24
CA PRO A 40 1.72 -12.07 -14.35
C PRO A 40 2.11 -11.48 -15.72
N ASP A 41 2.07 -10.15 -15.85
CA ASP A 41 2.41 -9.47 -17.10
C ASP A 41 3.86 -9.69 -17.54
N LEU A 42 4.79 -9.81 -16.61
CA LEU A 42 6.19 -10.12 -16.91
C LEU A 42 6.37 -11.48 -17.59
N PHE A 43 5.47 -12.42 -17.34
CA PHE A 43 5.59 -13.81 -17.79
C PHE A 43 4.57 -14.23 -18.83
N LYS A 44 3.84 -13.31 -19.47
CA LYS A 44 2.83 -13.63 -20.52
C LYS A 44 3.32 -14.54 -21.65
N LYS A 45 4.64 -14.55 -21.92
CA LYS A 45 5.26 -15.39 -22.95
C LYS A 45 5.81 -16.72 -22.43
N ASP A 46 5.69 -16.99 -21.13
CA ASP A 46 6.14 -18.21 -20.46
C ASP A 46 4.96 -18.82 -19.70
N PRO A 47 4.27 -19.83 -20.26
CA PRO A 47 3.05 -20.38 -19.67
C PRO A 47 3.23 -20.92 -18.24
N ASN A 48 4.38 -21.53 -17.94
CA ASN A 48 4.66 -22.11 -16.62
C ASN A 48 4.86 -21.01 -15.58
N MET A 49 5.72 -20.04 -15.87
CA MET A 49 5.96 -18.91 -14.98
C MET A 49 4.73 -18.01 -14.85
N TYR A 50 3.95 -17.85 -15.91
CA TYR A 50 2.68 -17.12 -15.86
C TYR A 50 1.70 -17.76 -14.86
N LYS A 51 1.55 -19.08 -14.92
CA LYS A 51 0.70 -19.84 -13.98
C LYS A 51 1.18 -19.68 -12.54
N ASP A 52 2.49 -19.79 -12.31
CA ASP A 52 3.06 -19.63 -10.98
C ASP A 52 2.90 -18.18 -10.46
N ALA A 53 3.05 -17.19 -11.32
CA ALA A 53 2.79 -15.79 -11.01
C ALA A 53 1.33 -15.51 -10.64
N LEU A 54 0.37 -16.09 -11.39
CA LEU A 54 -1.05 -16.01 -11.06
C LEU A 54 -1.37 -16.69 -9.73
N ASN A 55 -0.78 -17.85 -9.46
CA ASN A 55 -0.95 -18.54 -8.17
C ASN A 55 -0.46 -17.68 -7.01
N LEU A 56 0.69 -17.03 -7.15
CA LEU A 56 1.19 -16.09 -6.14
C LEU A 56 0.27 -14.87 -6.00
N ALA A 57 -0.15 -14.27 -7.12
CA ALA A 57 -1.04 -13.11 -7.12
C ALA A 57 -2.35 -13.37 -6.36
N ASN A 58 -2.97 -14.55 -6.59
CA ASN A 58 -4.25 -14.92 -5.99
C ASN A 58 -4.19 -15.14 -4.47
N LYS A 59 -3.03 -15.46 -3.92
CA LYS A 59 -2.82 -15.65 -2.48
C LYS A 59 -2.11 -14.48 -1.79
N THR A 60 -1.84 -13.39 -2.53
CA THR A 60 -1.20 -12.19 -1.99
C THR A 60 -2.25 -11.16 -1.63
N PHE A 61 -2.19 -10.68 -0.40
CA PHE A 61 -3.09 -9.70 0.18
C PHE A 61 -2.31 -8.49 0.70
N GLU A 62 -2.90 -7.32 0.57
CA GLU A 62 -2.46 -6.17 1.35
C GLU A 62 -2.88 -6.37 2.82
N PHE A 63 -2.10 -5.84 3.74
CA PHE A 63 -2.26 -6.10 5.18
C PHE A 63 -3.65 -5.71 5.70
N THR A 64 -4.16 -4.54 5.36
CA THR A 64 -5.46 -4.08 5.83
C THR A 64 -6.61 -4.86 5.20
N GLU A 65 -6.51 -5.20 3.91
CA GLU A 65 -7.42 -6.11 3.22
C GLU A 65 -7.48 -7.47 3.91
N PHE A 66 -6.32 -8.03 4.25
CA PHE A 66 -6.25 -9.33 4.93
C PHE A 66 -6.93 -9.29 6.30
N LEU A 67 -6.63 -8.28 7.12
CA LEU A 67 -7.22 -8.14 8.45
C LEU A 67 -8.75 -7.98 8.39
N THR A 68 -9.24 -7.20 7.43
CA THR A 68 -10.67 -6.99 7.23
C THR A 68 -11.36 -8.30 6.82
N LYS A 69 -10.79 -9.04 5.86
CA LYS A 69 -11.31 -10.35 5.43
C LYS A 69 -11.33 -11.39 6.55
N GLN A 70 -10.35 -11.39 7.44
CA GLN A 70 -10.29 -12.28 8.59
C GLN A 70 -11.22 -11.85 9.74
N LYS A 71 -11.91 -10.71 9.61
CA LYS A 71 -12.76 -10.13 10.66
C LYS A 71 -12.07 -10.03 12.02
N LEU A 72 -10.76 -9.75 11.99
CA LEU A 72 -9.95 -9.66 13.21
C LEU A 72 -10.46 -8.53 14.10
N GLN A 73 -10.55 -8.84 15.39
CA GLN A 73 -10.85 -7.86 16.42
C GLN A 73 -9.54 -7.26 16.95
N ILE A 74 -9.54 -5.96 17.15
CA ILE A 74 -8.39 -5.28 17.75
C ILE A 74 -8.45 -5.55 19.26
N PRO A 75 -7.39 -6.15 19.86
CA PRO A 75 -7.36 -6.40 21.28
C PRO A 75 -7.48 -5.11 22.09
N SER A 76 -8.28 -5.10 23.14
CA SER A 76 -8.46 -3.94 24.02
C SER A 76 -7.16 -3.48 24.67
N SER A 77 -6.21 -4.39 24.88
CA SER A 77 -4.88 -4.09 25.42
C SER A 77 -4.02 -3.18 24.54
N LEU A 78 -4.34 -3.09 23.23
CA LEU A 78 -3.67 -2.18 22.30
C LEU A 78 -4.33 -0.79 22.24
N MET A 79 -5.42 -0.59 22.98
CA MET A 79 -6.16 0.65 22.98
C MET A 79 -5.54 1.63 23.99
N ASN A 80 -5.06 2.77 23.49
CA ASN A 80 -4.53 3.84 24.35
C ASN A 80 -5.69 4.63 24.97
N ASN A 81 -5.55 5.04 26.24
CA ASN A 81 -6.57 5.83 26.93
C ASN A 81 -6.62 7.32 26.51
N LYS A 82 -5.64 7.78 25.73
CA LYS A 82 -5.60 9.17 25.27
C LYS A 82 -6.21 9.30 23.88
N GLN A 83 -7.18 10.23 23.73
CA GLN A 83 -7.76 10.59 22.44
C GLN A 83 -6.66 11.08 21.48
N LYS A 84 -6.63 10.54 20.25
CA LYS A 84 -5.67 10.91 19.21
C LYS A 84 -6.39 11.30 17.91
N LYS A 85 -5.91 12.37 17.30
CA LYS A 85 -6.34 12.79 15.94
C LYS A 85 -5.42 12.15 14.92
N ILE A 86 -5.96 11.28 14.09
CA ILE A 86 -5.21 10.56 13.05
C ILE A 86 -5.76 10.96 11.70
N ALA A 87 -4.86 11.26 10.76
CA ALA A 87 -5.21 11.37 9.35
C ALA A 87 -4.69 10.17 8.57
N TYR A 88 -5.48 9.68 7.63
CA TYR A 88 -5.10 8.61 6.73
C TYR A 88 -4.80 9.17 5.33
N HIS A 89 -3.58 8.89 4.83
CA HIS A 89 -3.21 9.17 3.46
C HIS A 89 -3.36 7.89 2.62
N PRO A 90 -4.36 7.83 1.70
CA PRO A 90 -4.51 6.68 0.81
C PRO A 90 -3.36 6.65 -0.21
N SER A 91 -2.60 5.56 -0.21
CA SER A 91 -1.57 5.31 -1.20
C SER A 91 -2.21 5.16 -2.59
N CYS A 92 -1.61 5.77 -3.61
CA CYS A 92 -2.16 5.72 -4.96
C CYS A 92 -2.20 4.30 -5.54
N HIS A 93 -1.20 3.47 -5.25
CA HIS A 93 -1.17 2.07 -5.67
C HIS A 93 -2.25 1.23 -4.98
N LEU A 94 -2.44 1.43 -3.68
CA LEU A 94 -3.48 0.74 -2.94
C LEU A 94 -4.87 1.07 -3.51
N MET A 95 -5.13 2.35 -3.66
CA MET A 95 -6.45 2.85 -4.05
C MET A 95 -6.77 2.59 -5.53
N ARG A 96 -5.82 2.89 -6.43
CA ARG A 96 -6.07 2.87 -7.90
C ARG A 96 -5.79 1.53 -8.53
N GLU A 97 -4.76 0.81 -8.11
CA GLU A 97 -4.35 -0.44 -8.72
C GLU A 97 -4.96 -1.67 -8.05
N LEU A 98 -5.16 -1.63 -6.73
CA LEU A 98 -5.77 -2.71 -5.97
C LEU A 98 -7.26 -2.49 -5.68
N GLY A 99 -7.78 -1.27 -5.84
CA GLY A 99 -9.17 -0.92 -5.53
C GLY A 99 -9.49 -0.91 -4.03
N ILE A 100 -8.49 -0.97 -3.16
CA ILE A 100 -8.66 -1.02 -1.70
C ILE A 100 -8.76 0.40 -1.18
N LYS A 101 -9.95 0.80 -0.74
CA LYS A 101 -10.24 2.16 -0.25
C LYS A 101 -10.75 2.18 1.18
N GLN A 102 -11.64 1.26 1.53
CA GLN A 102 -12.37 1.28 2.79
C GLN A 102 -11.69 0.50 3.91
N ASP A 103 -10.99 -0.59 3.58
CA ASP A 103 -10.39 -1.48 4.57
C ASP A 103 -9.51 -0.76 5.61
N PRO A 104 -8.57 0.14 5.21
CA PRO A 104 -7.77 0.88 6.19
C PRO A 104 -8.61 1.79 7.09
N ILE A 105 -9.62 2.43 6.51
CA ILE A 105 -10.50 3.37 7.23
C ILE A 105 -11.36 2.61 8.25
N GLU A 106 -11.91 1.46 7.86
CA GLU A 106 -12.72 0.62 8.74
C GLU A 106 -11.90 0.08 9.92
N LEU A 107 -10.65 -0.33 9.67
CA LEU A 107 -9.76 -0.78 10.73
C LEU A 107 -9.41 0.36 11.69
N LEU A 108 -9.09 1.55 11.19
CA LEU A 108 -8.79 2.71 12.02
C LEU A 108 -10.00 3.14 12.88
N LYS A 109 -11.23 3.05 12.33
CA LYS A 109 -12.46 3.34 13.07
C LYS A 109 -12.75 2.36 14.22
N LYS A 110 -12.20 1.15 14.18
CA LYS A 110 -12.34 0.14 15.25
C LYS A 110 -11.42 0.43 16.45
N ILE A 111 -10.43 1.31 16.30
CA ILE A 111 -9.53 1.67 17.39
C ILE A 111 -10.24 2.70 18.28
N THR A 112 -10.46 2.37 19.55
CA THR A 112 -11.02 3.32 20.52
C THR A 112 -10.06 4.48 20.74
N ASN A 113 -10.63 5.64 21.05
CA ASN A 113 -9.86 6.88 21.29
C ASN A 113 -9.06 7.39 20.07
N VAL A 114 -9.50 7.04 18.86
CA VAL A 114 -9.02 7.60 17.61
C VAL A 114 -10.12 8.40 16.94
N THR A 115 -9.82 9.63 16.57
CA THR A 115 -10.65 10.47 15.71
C THR A 115 -9.98 10.60 14.36
N LEU A 116 -10.62 10.10 13.30
CA LEU A 116 -10.14 10.32 11.94
C LEU A 116 -10.45 11.74 11.51
N VAL A 117 -9.41 12.49 11.13
CA VAL A 117 -9.54 13.83 10.57
C VAL A 117 -9.29 13.79 9.06
N PRO A 118 -10.10 14.49 8.26
CA PRO A 118 -9.95 14.49 6.81
C PRO A 118 -8.73 15.29 6.37
N ILE A 119 -8.05 14.82 5.34
CA ILE A 119 -7.03 15.59 4.61
C ILE A 119 -7.68 16.14 3.35
N LYS A 120 -7.55 17.45 3.11
CA LYS A 120 -8.01 18.07 1.86
C LYS A 120 -7.27 17.41 0.68
N ASN A 121 -7.99 17.03 -0.36
CA ASN A 121 -7.43 16.33 -1.52
C ASN A 121 -6.58 15.10 -1.14
N SER A 122 -7.10 14.28 -0.22
CA SER A 122 -6.37 13.10 0.31
C SER A 122 -5.88 12.15 -0.78
N GLU A 123 -6.62 12.01 -1.88
CA GLU A 123 -6.31 11.12 -3.01
C GLU A 123 -5.21 11.63 -3.95
N THR A 124 -4.71 12.87 -3.76
CA THR A 124 -3.57 13.39 -4.52
C THR A 124 -2.31 12.63 -4.13
N CYS A 125 -1.50 12.26 -5.12
CA CYS A 125 -0.24 11.55 -4.91
C CYS A 125 0.72 12.36 -4.02
N CYS A 126 1.53 11.66 -3.21
CA CYS A 126 2.59 12.29 -2.40
C CYS A 126 3.79 12.74 -3.22
N GLY A 127 3.89 12.32 -4.49
CA GLY A 127 4.99 12.71 -5.39
C GLY A 127 6.17 11.74 -5.40
N PHE A 128 6.28 10.77 -4.49
CA PHE A 128 7.43 9.88 -4.44
C PHE A 128 7.67 9.12 -5.76
N GLY A 129 6.75 8.23 -6.16
CA GLY A 129 6.79 7.49 -7.43
C GLY A 129 8.10 6.74 -7.76
N GLY A 130 8.95 6.44 -6.77
CA GLY A 130 10.23 5.76 -6.95
C GLY A 130 11.20 6.54 -7.86
N THR A 131 11.45 6.05 -9.08
CA THR A 131 12.33 6.73 -10.06
C THR A 131 11.80 8.09 -10.51
N PHE A 132 10.52 8.38 -10.32
CA PHE A 132 9.94 9.68 -10.65
C PHE A 132 10.51 10.79 -9.78
N SER A 133 10.65 10.59 -8.49
CA SER A 133 11.22 11.58 -7.58
C SER A 133 12.67 11.93 -7.88
N ILE A 134 13.41 10.98 -8.49
CA ILE A 134 14.80 11.22 -8.90
C ILE A 134 14.86 11.93 -10.25
N LYS A 135 14.04 11.51 -11.23
CA LYS A 135 14.08 12.06 -12.59
C LYS A 135 13.38 13.40 -12.73
N TYR A 136 12.39 13.66 -11.89
CA TYR A 136 11.52 14.85 -11.92
C TYR A 136 11.40 15.45 -10.51
N SER A 137 12.56 15.69 -9.87
CA SER A 137 12.64 16.12 -8.47
C SER A 137 11.82 17.36 -8.18
N GLU A 138 11.89 18.39 -9.02
CA GLU A 138 11.14 19.64 -8.83
C GLU A 138 9.64 19.43 -8.80
N ILE A 139 9.10 18.56 -9.69
CA ILE A 139 7.68 18.24 -9.72
C ILE A 139 7.30 17.42 -8.47
N SER A 140 8.14 16.43 -8.13
CA SER A 140 7.96 15.59 -6.94
C SER A 140 7.92 16.42 -5.66
N GLU A 141 8.86 17.34 -5.49
CA GLU A 141 8.95 18.26 -4.35
C GLU A 141 7.71 19.17 -4.24
N LYS A 142 7.23 19.67 -5.38
CA LYS A 142 6.00 20.47 -5.39
C LYS A 142 4.79 19.67 -4.93
N MET A 143 4.64 18.45 -5.44
CA MET A 143 3.56 17.53 -5.03
C MET A 143 3.64 17.21 -3.53
N LEU A 144 4.85 16.94 -3.03
CA LEU A 144 5.10 16.67 -1.61
C LEU A 144 4.74 17.89 -0.75
N SER A 145 5.18 19.09 -1.15
CA SER A 145 4.90 20.33 -0.41
C SER A 145 3.40 20.58 -0.28
N GLU A 146 2.64 20.41 -1.36
CA GLU A 146 1.17 20.53 -1.34
C GLU A 146 0.51 19.50 -0.43
N LYS A 147 1.02 18.25 -0.43
CA LYS A 147 0.53 17.20 0.44
C LYS A 147 0.82 17.51 1.92
N ILE A 148 2.02 17.95 2.25
CA ILE A 148 2.42 18.32 3.61
C ILE A 148 1.55 19.48 4.12
N GLU A 149 1.30 20.49 3.28
CA GLU A 149 0.45 21.61 3.66
C GLU A 149 -0.99 21.18 3.95
N ALA A 150 -1.55 20.30 3.12
CA ALA A 150 -2.87 19.72 3.36
C ALA A 150 -2.94 18.91 4.68
N ILE A 151 -1.87 18.17 5.01
CA ILE A 151 -1.75 17.43 6.28
C ILE A 151 -1.67 18.39 7.46
N LYS A 152 -0.83 19.43 7.40
CA LYS A 152 -0.70 20.44 8.45
C LYS A 152 -2.04 21.14 8.72
N THR A 153 -2.74 21.50 7.65
CA THR A 153 -4.06 22.17 7.74
C THR A 153 -5.11 21.29 8.41
N SER A 154 -4.99 19.95 8.33
CA SER A 154 -5.91 19.02 8.98
C SER A 154 -5.78 19.00 10.51
N LYS A 155 -4.73 19.58 11.07
CA LYS A 155 -4.41 19.58 12.52
C LYS A 155 -4.39 18.16 13.10
N THR A 156 -3.94 17.19 12.32
CA THR A 156 -3.71 15.82 12.79
C THR A 156 -2.48 15.75 13.70
N GLU A 157 -2.50 14.81 14.65
CA GLU A 157 -1.33 14.49 15.47
C GLU A 157 -0.50 13.37 14.86
N ILE A 158 -1.15 12.47 14.10
CA ILE A 158 -0.54 11.28 13.52
C ILE A 158 -1.00 11.17 12.08
N ILE A 159 -0.06 10.93 11.18
CA ILE A 159 -0.35 10.52 9.80
C ILE A 159 -0.09 9.02 9.66
N THR A 160 -0.98 8.32 8.97
CA THR A 160 -0.83 6.91 8.64
C THR A 160 -1.09 6.66 7.17
N SER A 161 -0.42 5.66 6.62
CA SER A 161 -0.58 5.21 5.24
C SER A 161 -0.33 3.71 5.16
N CYS A 162 -0.82 3.07 4.09
CA CYS A 162 -0.55 1.66 3.77
C CYS A 162 0.61 1.51 2.78
N ASP A 163 1.52 2.46 2.74
CA ASP A 163 2.71 2.38 1.91
C ASP A 163 3.84 3.21 2.54
N MET A 164 4.94 2.55 2.89
CA MET A 164 6.09 3.20 3.52
C MET A 164 6.71 4.31 2.66
N SER A 165 6.59 4.20 1.35
CA SER A 165 7.10 5.21 0.43
C SER A 165 6.27 6.51 0.42
N CYS A 166 5.09 6.49 1.05
CA CYS A 166 4.23 7.67 1.20
C CYS A 166 4.38 8.37 2.56
N LEU A 167 5.16 7.81 3.48
CA LEU A 167 5.48 8.36 4.80
C LEU A 167 6.89 8.95 4.83
#